data_8296b5072b428e47deb8592b5209eb16
#
_entry.id   8296b5072b428e47deb8592b5209eb16
#
_cell.length_a   1.000
_cell.length_b   1.000
_cell.length_c   1.000
_cell.angle_alpha   90.00
_cell.angle_beta   90.00
_cell.angle_gamma   90.00
#
_symmetry.space_group_name_H-M   'P 1'
#
loop_
_entity.id
_entity.type
_entity.pdbx_description
1 polymer ?
#
loop_
_entity_poly.entity_id
_entity_poly.type
_entity_poly.pdbx_seq_one_letter_code
_entity_poly.pdbx_strand_id
1 'polypeptide(L)'
;MKVKMFNKEWEVKNPTYKEKRELWKLNAMTFVGKELNQDKYFYLLQKVEEISGLKPEDYVNKNGDELAMANIDSLLQQIFLSYMGLSDDSKKA
;
A
#
# COMPACT_ATOMS: atom_id res chain seq x y z
N MET A 1 0.29 11.13 -6.49
CA MET A 1 1.14 10.96 -5.29
C MET A 1 2.30 10.02 -5.64
N LYS A 2 3.49 10.30 -5.14
CA LYS A 2 4.67 9.49 -5.42
C LYS A 2 5.14 8.78 -4.17
N VAL A 3 5.49 7.51 -4.32
CA VAL A 3 6.06 6.69 -3.25
C VAL A 3 7.42 6.20 -3.72
N LYS A 4 8.43 6.35 -2.88
CA LYS A 4 9.79 5.88 -3.20
C LYS A 4 10.05 4.57 -2.50
N MET A 5 10.42 3.56 -3.27
CA MET A 5 10.77 2.24 -2.75
C MET A 5 11.54 1.45 -3.79
N PHE A 6 12.48 0.63 -3.38
CA PHE A 6 13.30 -0.18 -4.28
C PHE A 6 14.06 0.65 -5.31
N ASN A 7 14.57 1.83 -4.89
CA ASN A 7 15.30 2.77 -5.76
C ASN A 7 14.49 3.24 -6.97
N LYS A 8 13.16 3.28 -6.81
CA LYS A 8 12.23 3.65 -7.88
C LYS A 8 11.13 4.53 -7.30
N GLU A 9 10.64 5.48 -8.09
CA GLU A 9 9.46 6.24 -7.74
C GLU A 9 8.23 5.55 -8.33
N TRP A 10 7.19 5.42 -7.50
CA TRP A 10 5.93 4.81 -7.90
C TRP A 10 4.86 5.88 -7.92
N GLU A 11 4.30 6.12 -9.09
CA GLU A 11 3.21 7.07 -9.22
C GLU A 11 1.90 6.35 -8.93
N VAL A 12 1.20 6.80 -7.89
CA VAL A 12 -0.06 6.18 -7.46
C VAL A 12 -1.14 7.24 -7.33
N LYS A 13 -2.38 6.83 -7.52
CA LYS A 13 -3.52 7.73 -7.38
C LYS A 13 -3.73 8.09 -5.93
N ASN A 14 -4.19 9.32 -5.68
CA ASN A 14 -4.56 9.74 -4.33
C ASN A 14 -5.91 9.14 -3.97
N PRO A 15 -6.06 8.68 -2.71
CA PRO A 15 -7.35 8.16 -2.27
C PRO A 15 -8.33 9.30 -2.01
N THR A 16 -9.61 9.03 -2.22
CA THR A 16 -10.67 9.95 -1.78
C THR A 16 -10.87 9.79 -0.28
N TYR A 17 -11.60 10.72 0.33
CA TYR A 17 -11.93 10.61 1.76
C TYR A 17 -12.66 9.30 2.06
N LYS A 18 -13.61 8.93 1.21
CA LYS A 18 -14.37 7.69 1.38
C LYS A 18 -13.46 6.47 1.34
N GLU A 19 -12.50 6.46 0.40
CA GLU A 19 -11.54 5.38 0.28
C GLU A 19 -10.63 5.30 1.50
N LYS A 20 -10.18 6.45 2.02
CA LYS A 20 -9.38 6.47 3.25
C LYS A 20 -10.16 5.87 4.42
N ARG A 21 -11.45 6.17 4.53
CA ARG A 21 -12.29 5.61 5.58
C ARG A 21 -12.42 4.10 5.46
N GLU A 22 -12.59 3.60 4.24
CA GLU A 22 -12.64 2.16 4.00
C GLU A 22 -11.35 1.47 4.40
N LEU A 23 -10.20 2.06 4.02
CA LEU A 23 -8.89 1.52 4.38
C LEU A 23 -8.70 1.51 5.90
N TRP A 24 -9.09 2.57 6.57
CA TRP A 24 -8.98 2.67 8.03
C TRP A 24 -9.81 1.60 8.71
N LYS A 25 -11.03 1.38 8.22
CA LYS A 25 -11.92 0.33 8.72
C LYS A 25 -11.32 -1.06 8.52
N LEU A 26 -10.78 -1.33 7.33
CA LEU A 26 -10.14 -2.61 7.05
C LEU A 26 -8.93 -2.83 7.93
N ASN A 27 -8.14 -1.79 8.16
CA ASN A 27 -6.99 -1.87 9.05
C ASN A 27 -7.41 -2.25 10.47
N ALA A 28 -8.48 -1.64 10.97
CA ALA A 28 -9.00 -1.97 12.29
C ALA A 28 -9.48 -3.40 12.39
N MET A 29 -10.06 -3.93 11.30
CA MET A 29 -10.52 -5.33 11.24
C MET A 29 -9.37 -6.32 11.10
N THR A 30 -8.23 -5.88 10.55
CA THR A 30 -7.05 -6.71 10.38
C THR A 30 -6.41 -7.05 11.74
N PHE A 31 -6.40 -6.09 12.64
CA PHE A 31 -5.77 -6.24 13.95
C PHE A 31 -6.85 -6.35 15.02
N VAL A 32 -7.30 -7.59 15.29
CA VAL A 32 -8.31 -7.86 16.32
C VAL A 32 -7.60 -8.41 17.54
N GLY A 33 -7.57 -7.62 18.63
CA GLY A 33 -6.84 -8.00 19.82
C GLY A 33 -5.34 -8.02 19.55
N LYS A 34 -4.70 -9.14 19.87
CA LYS A 34 -3.26 -9.34 19.64
C LYS A 34 -2.96 -10.13 18.38
N GLU A 35 -3.99 -10.56 17.66
CA GLU A 35 -3.81 -11.43 16.49
C GLU A 35 -4.07 -10.67 15.20
N LEU A 36 -3.28 -11.02 14.18
CA LEU A 36 -3.44 -10.52 12.82
C LEU A 36 -4.44 -11.40 12.08
N ASN A 37 -5.51 -10.82 11.57
CA ASN A 37 -6.42 -11.53 10.68
C ASN A 37 -5.84 -11.48 9.27
N GLN A 38 -5.24 -12.59 8.83
CA GLN A 38 -4.57 -12.65 7.53
C GLN A 38 -5.49 -12.38 6.36
N ASP A 39 -6.71 -12.89 6.40
CA ASP A 39 -7.66 -12.66 5.30
C ASP A 39 -7.98 -11.17 5.15
N LYS A 40 -8.20 -10.48 6.26
CA LYS A 40 -8.46 -9.05 6.25
C LYS A 40 -7.23 -8.25 5.84
N TYR A 41 -6.05 -8.72 6.23
CA TYR A 41 -4.80 -8.09 5.84
C TYR A 41 -4.62 -8.14 4.31
N PHE A 42 -4.80 -9.31 3.70
CA PHE A 42 -4.69 -9.44 2.26
C PHE A 42 -5.77 -8.64 1.54
N TYR A 43 -6.97 -8.59 2.10
CA TYR A 43 -8.04 -7.76 1.55
C TYR A 43 -7.67 -6.27 1.58
N LEU A 44 -7.04 -5.83 2.68
CA LEU A 44 -6.54 -4.46 2.81
C LEU A 44 -5.53 -4.14 1.71
N LEU A 45 -4.56 -5.01 1.48
CA LEU A 45 -3.56 -4.81 0.43
C LEU A 45 -4.20 -4.78 -0.95
N GLN A 46 -5.16 -5.66 -1.21
CA GLN A 46 -5.88 -5.66 -2.47
C GLN A 46 -6.64 -4.34 -2.69
N LYS A 47 -7.23 -3.81 -1.64
CA LYS A 47 -7.94 -2.54 -1.72
C LYS A 47 -6.98 -1.39 -2.01
N VAL A 48 -5.81 -1.40 -1.39
CA VAL A 48 -4.76 -0.42 -1.67
C VAL A 48 -4.35 -0.49 -3.15
N GLU A 49 -4.18 -1.70 -3.67
CA GLU A 49 -3.84 -1.89 -5.09
C GLU A 49 -4.90 -1.27 -6.00
N GLU A 50 -6.17 -1.53 -5.73
CA GLU A 50 -7.27 -0.98 -6.51
C GLU A 50 -7.27 0.56 -6.49
N ILE A 51 -7.12 1.15 -5.31
CA ILE A 51 -7.14 2.59 -5.15
C ILE A 51 -5.94 3.23 -5.84
N SER A 52 -4.75 2.62 -5.70
CA SER A 52 -3.52 3.17 -6.27
C SER A 52 -3.51 3.18 -7.79
N GLY A 53 -4.29 2.29 -8.41
CA GLY A 53 -4.31 2.14 -9.86
C GLY A 53 -3.18 1.28 -10.40
N LEU A 54 -2.40 0.65 -9.53
CA LEU A 54 -1.31 -0.24 -9.96
C LEU A 54 -1.89 -1.53 -10.53
N LYS A 55 -1.23 -2.04 -11.55
CA LYS A 55 -1.60 -3.27 -12.24
C LYS A 55 -0.47 -4.28 -12.12
N PRO A 56 -0.74 -5.59 -12.34
CA PRO A 56 0.32 -6.61 -12.25
C PRO A 56 1.57 -6.27 -13.05
N GLU A 57 1.41 -5.71 -14.24
CA GLU A 57 2.55 -5.36 -15.11
C GLU A 57 3.39 -4.19 -14.58
N ASP A 58 2.87 -3.44 -13.60
CA ASP A 58 3.61 -2.32 -13.01
C ASP A 58 4.62 -2.77 -11.96
N TYR A 59 4.51 -3.99 -11.46
CA TYR A 59 5.36 -4.49 -10.38
C TYR A 59 6.70 -4.99 -10.88
N VAL A 60 7.50 -4.05 -11.37
CA VAL A 60 8.85 -4.33 -11.85
C VAL A 60 9.83 -3.36 -11.16
N ASN A 61 11.09 -3.80 -11.02
CA ASN A 61 12.11 -2.93 -10.47
C ASN A 61 12.61 -1.96 -11.54
N LYS A 62 13.59 -1.12 -11.19
CA LYS A 62 14.12 -0.12 -12.13
C LYS A 62 14.77 -0.74 -13.37
N ASN A 63 15.13 -2.03 -13.31
CA ASN A 63 15.73 -2.77 -14.43
C ASN A 63 14.68 -3.50 -15.27
N GLY A 64 13.40 -3.44 -14.88
CA GLY A 64 12.33 -4.11 -15.60
C GLY A 64 12.07 -5.55 -15.16
N ASP A 65 12.73 -6.02 -14.11
CA ASP A 65 12.53 -7.37 -13.59
C ASP A 65 11.33 -7.40 -12.65
N GLU A 66 10.59 -8.50 -12.69
CA GLU A 66 9.44 -8.68 -11.81
C GLU A 66 9.84 -8.69 -10.34
N LEU A 67 9.03 -8.03 -9.51
CA LEU A 67 9.23 -8.03 -8.07
C LEU A 67 8.72 -9.35 -7.47
N ALA A 68 9.39 -9.81 -6.42
CA ALA A 68 8.90 -10.94 -5.63
C ALA A 68 7.62 -10.53 -4.91
N MET A 69 6.75 -11.51 -4.63
CA MET A 69 5.47 -11.25 -3.95
C MET A 69 5.65 -10.51 -2.63
N ALA A 70 6.67 -10.88 -1.83
CA ALA A 70 6.94 -10.22 -0.57
C ALA A 70 7.27 -8.73 -0.77
N ASN A 71 7.95 -8.38 -1.85
CA ASN A 71 8.29 -7.01 -2.16
C ASN A 71 7.06 -6.22 -2.62
N ILE A 72 6.17 -6.87 -3.37
CA ILE A 72 4.90 -6.25 -3.79
C ILE A 72 4.06 -5.93 -2.55
N ASP A 73 3.96 -6.87 -1.62
CA ASP A 73 3.20 -6.66 -0.37
C ASP A 73 3.81 -5.51 0.44
N SER A 74 5.14 -5.45 0.52
CA SER A 74 5.82 -4.36 1.21
C SER A 74 5.54 -3.01 0.55
N LEU A 75 5.50 -2.97 -0.77
CA LEU A 75 5.17 -1.75 -1.51
C LEU A 75 3.74 -1.31 -1.20
N LEU A 76 2.79 -2.23 -1.22
CA LEU A 76 1.39 -1.92 -0.93
C LEU A 76 1.22 -1.42 0.51
N GLN A 77 1.96 -2.02 1.46
CA GLN A 77 1.98 -1.52 2.84
C GLN A 77 2.49 -0.09 2.91
N GLN A 78 3.58 0.20 2.20
CA GLN A 78 4.15 1.55 2.19
C GLN A 78 3.18 2.55 1.60
N ILE A 79 2.49 2.18 0.53
CA ILE A 79 1.46 3.03 -0.06
C ILE A 79 0.33 3.28 0.95
N PHE A 80 -0.11 2.25 1.65
CA PHE A 80 -1.13 2.41 2.69
C PHE A 80 -0.68 3.40 3.76
N LEU A 81 0.54 3.24 4.26
CA LEU A 81 1.07 4.15 5.28
C LEU A 81 1.13 5.60 4.76
N SER A 82 1.52 5.77 3.51
CA SER A 82 1.55 7.09 2.89
C SER A 82 0.16 7.70 2.77
N TYR A 83 -0.84 6.89 2.41
CA TYR A 83 -2.23 7.34 2.32
C TYR A 83 -2.76 7.80 3.68
N MET A 84 -2.33 7.15 4.75
CA MET A 84 -2.77 7.50 6.10
C MET A 84 -1.91 8.58 6.76
N GLY A 85 -0.88 9.06 6.07
CA GLY A 85 0.03 10.06 6.61
C GLY A 85 0.96 9.50 7.68
N LEU A 86 1.20 8.19 7.66
CA LEU A 86 1.99 7.51 8.69
C LEU A 86 3.38 7.10 8.19
N SER A 87 3.73 7.42 6.93
CA SER A 87 5.05 7.05 6.41
C SER A 87 6.12 8.02 6.91
N ASP A 88 7.38 7.56 6.87
CA ASP A 88 8.51 8.39 7.27
C ASP A 88 8.63 9.64 6.41
N ASP A 89 8.30 9.54 5.12
CA ASP A 89 8.33 10.68 4.21
C ASP A 89 7.34 11.77 4.64
N SER A 90 6.20 11.39 5.19
CA SER A 90 5.21 12.33 5.71
C SER A 90 5.75 13.12 6.89
N LYS A 91 6.59 12.51 7.70
CA LYS A 91 7.17 13.15 8.88
C LYS A 91 8.20 14.20 8.53
N LYS A 92 8.80 14.10 7.36
CA LYS A 92 9.82 15.04 6.89
C LYS A 92 9.22 16.26 6.23
N ALA A 93 7.97 16.17 5.86
CA ALA A 93 7.27 17.31 5.27
C ALA A 93 6.85 18.29 6.34
#